data_ccb344cc7aaff12fc56b673665acefbc
#
_entry.id   ccb344cc7aaff12fc56b673665acefbc
#
_cell.length_a   1.000
_cell.length_b   1.000
_cell.length_c   1.000
_cell.angle_alpha   90.00
_cell.angle_beta   90.00
_cell.angle_gamma   90.00
#
_symmetry.space_group_name_H-M   'P 1'
#
loop_
_entity.id
_entity.type
_entity.pdbx_description
1 polymer ?
#
loop_
_entity_poly.entity_id
_entity_poly.type
_entity_poly.pdbx_seq_one_letter_code
_entity_poly.pdbx_strand_id
1 'polypeptide(L)'
;MPGVKLPLNEDGFFMEAHAKLRPVEFATEGTFLAGMAHFPKPIEESIAQAKAAASRASVVLSKENLMVEGVVSHVNEIMCRGCGICEEACPYGAIALVEREDNKTVANVQAALCKGCGSCAVACPTGAASIFHYDDQEVLSIVAAALN
;
A
#
# COMPACT_ATOMS: atom_id res chain seq x y z
N MET A 1 -5.98 -13.27 7.84
CA MET A 1 -5.29 -12.04 7.39
C MET A 1 -4.80 -12.31 5.98
N PRO A 2 -5.11 -11.50 4.98
CA PRO A 2 -4.44 -11.59 3.71
C PRO A 2 -2.93 -11.40 3.94
N GLY A 3 -2.11 -12.26 3.36
CA GLY A 3 -0.66 -12.19 3.52
C GLY A 3 -0.11 -10.87 2.97
N VAL A 4 0.87 -10.30 3.64
CA VAL A 4 1.57 -9.11 3.14
C VAL A 4 2.25 -9.47 1.82
N LYS A 5 1.90 -8.77 0.75
CA LYS A 5 2.53 -8.95 -0.56
C LYS A 5 3.89 -8.25 -0.56
N LEU A 6 4.96 -9.01 -0.62
CA LEU A 6 6.33 -8.48 -0.66
C LEU A 6 6.95 -8.75 -2.03
N PRO A 7 7.59 -7.75 -2.65
CA PRO A 7 8.22 -7.91 -3.95
C PRO A 7 9.48 -8.78 -3.84
N LEU A 8 9.67 -9.64 -4.83
CA LEU A 8 10.88 -10.44 -5.02
C LEU A 8 11.59 -10.01 -6.30
N ASN A 9 12.92 -10.14 -6.32
CA ASN A 9 13.71 -10.01 -7.53
C ASN A 9 13.69 -11.33 -8.36
N GLU A 10 14.35 -11.32 -9.51
CA GLU A 10 14.44 -12.49 -10.41
C GLU A 10 15.11 -13.70 -9.76
N ASP A 11 15.99 -13.49 -8.78
CA ASP A 11 16.68 -14.54 -8.03
C ASP A 11 15.89 -15.05 -6.83
N GLY A 12 14.70 -14.53 -6.56
CA GLY A 12 13.82 -14.90 -5.46
C GLY A 12 14.15 -14.26 -4.11
N PHE A 13 15.02 -13.25 -4.07
CA PHE A 13 15.27 -12.45 -2.88
C PHE A 13 14.30 -11.28 -2.77
N PHE A 14 14.04 -10.86 -1.55
CA PHE A 14 13.19 -9.69 -1.32
C PHE A 14 13.86 -8.40 -1.80
N MET A 15 13.03 -7.50 -2.35
CA MET A 15 13.45 -6.19 -2.84
C MET A 15 13.07 -5.08 -1.87
N GLU A 16 14.01 -4.17 -1.64
CA GLU A 16 13.77 -2.93 -0.91
C GLU A 16 12.89 -1.96 -1.71
N ALA A 17 12.26 -1.01 -0.99
CA ALA A 17 11.44 0.02 -1.63
C ALA A 17 12.25 0.94 -2.55
N HIS A 18 13.50 1.24 -2.19
CA HIS A 18 14.41 2.03 -3.01
C HIS A 18 15.85 1.87 -2.50
N ALA A 19 16.77 1.46 -3.39
CA ALA A 19 18.15 1.12 -3.05
C ALA A 19 18.93 2.23 -2.31
N LYS A 20 18.67 3.50 -2.59
CA LYS A 20 19.36 4.63 -1.95
C LYS A 20 18.57 5.33 -0.86
N LEU A 21 17.25 5.46 -1.03
CA LEU A 21 16.41 6.26 -0.14
C LEU A 21 15.74 5.44 0.95
N ARG A 22 15.42 4.16 0.68
CA ARG A 22 14.76 3.24 1.60
C ARG A 22 15.35 1.83 1.49
N PRO A 23 16.64 1.65 1.83
CA PRO A 23 17.39 0.41 1.55
C PRO A 23 17.05 -0.75 2.50
N VAL A 24 16.35 -0.50 3.61
CA VAL A 24 15.99 -1.51 4.61
C VAL A 24 14.48 -1.58 4.85
N GLU A 25 13.70 -1.01 3.96
CA GLU A 25 12.25 -0.94 4.06
C GLU A 25 11.60 -1.50 2.80
N PHE A 26 10.44 -2.09 2.96
CA PHE A 26 9.55 -2.38 1.83
C PHE A 26 8.71 -1.16 1.48
N ALA A 27 8.09 -1.18 0.30
CA ALA A 27 7.08 -0.19 -0.08
C ALA A 27 5.83 -0.28 0.84
N THR A 28 5.57 -1.47 1.41
CA THR A 28 4.54 -1.68 2.43
C THR A 28 5.04 -1.17 3.77
N GLU A 29 4.32 -0.21 4.36
CA GLU A 29 4.70 0.39 5.62
C GLU A 29 4.76 -0.62 6.78
N GLY A 30 5.67 -0.37 7.72
CA GLY A 30 5.87 -1.23 8.89
C GLY A 30 6.59 -2.54 8.62
N THR A 31 7.04 -2.77 7.39
CA THR A 31 7.80 -3.97 7.01
C THR A 31 9.23 -3.59 6.64
N PHE A 32 10.18 -4.32 7.24
CA PHE A 32 11.62 -4.02 7.12
C PHE A 32 12.38 -5.23 6.59
N LEU A 33 13.53 -4.97 5.97
CA LEU A 33 14.34 -5.95 5.27
C LEU A 33 15.76 -5.94 5.83
N ALA A 34 16.33 -7.10 6.14
CA ALA A 34 17.70 -7.21 6.60
C ALA A 34 18.33 -8.56 6.28
N GLY A 35 19.65 -8.59 6.16
CA GLY A 35 20.46 -9.79 6.04
C GLY A 35 20.27 -10.53 4.72
N MET A 36 20.42 -11.83 4.76
CA MET A 36 20.41 -12.71 3.59
C MET A 36 19.03 -12.83 2.91
N ALA A 37 17.96 -12.36 3.53
CA ALA A 37 16.64 -12.23 2.90
C ALA A 37 16.66 -11.23 1.73
N HIS A 38 17.56 -10.25 1.78
CA HIS A 38 17.75 -9.24 0.72
C HIS A 38 18.60 -9.80 -0.43
N PHE A 39 19.77 -10.31 -0.14
CA PHE A 39 20.67 -11.05 -1.03
C PHE A 39 21.85 -11.63 -0.21
N PRO A 40 22.62 -12.58 -0.76
CA PRO A 40 23.82 -13.08 -0.10
C PRO A 40 24.83 -11.96 0.19
N LYS A 41 25.26 -11.87 1.44
CA LYS A 41 26.18 -10.80 1.89
C LYS A 41 27.01 -11.23 3.09
N PRO A 42 28.16 -10.55 3.35
CA PRO A 42 28.98 -10.79 4.53
C PRO A 42 28.20 -10.52 5.84
N ILE A 43 28.67 -11.14 6.92
CA ILE A 43 28.05 -11.00 8.26
C ILE A 43 28.06 -9.53 8.70
N GLU A 44 29.13 -8.80 8.44
CA GLU A 44 29.26 -7.38 8.78
C GLU A 44 28.18 -6.52 8.16
N GLU A 45 27.91 -6.72 6.86
CA GLU A 45 26.80 -6.03 6.18
C GLU A 45 25.44 -6.45 6.71
N SER A 46 25.26 -7.73 7.02
CA SER A 46 24.01 -8.24 7.60
C SER A 46 23.71 -7.58 8.96
N ILE A 47 24.74 -7.41 9.80
CA ILE A 47 24.62 -6.73 11.10
C ILE A 47 24.32 -5.24 10.90
N ALA A 48 25.03 -4.57 9.99
CA ALA A 48 24.80 -3.15 9.69
C ALA A 48 23.38 -2.92 9.19
N GLN A 49 22.91 -3.78 8.29
CA GLN A 49 21.55 -3.71 7.75
C GLN A 49 20.49 -4.00 8.81
N ALA A 50 20.73 -4.97 9.70
CA ALA A 50 19.81 -5.25 10.80
C ALA A 50 19.69 -4.07 11.78
N LYS A 51 20.80 -3.42 12.11
CA LYS A 51 20.79 -2.19 12.92
C LYS A 51 20.05 -1.05 12.26
N ALA A 52 20.23 -0.87 10.96
CA ALA A 52 19.52 0.13 10.17
C ALA A 52 18.00 -0.15 10.16
N ALA A 53 17.60 -1.40 9.92
CA ALA A 53 16.19 -1.82 9.96
C ALA A 53 15.57 -1.60 11.35
N ALA A 54 16.26 -1.96 12.44
CA ALA A 54 15.82 -1.72 13.79
C ALA A 54 15.68 -0.22 14.10
N SER A 55 16.62 0.60 13.66
CA SER A 55 16.56 2.06 13.81
C SER A 55 15.35 2.65 13.07
N ARG A 56 15.06 2.18 11.86
CA ARG A 56 13.88 2.62 11.10
C ARG A 56 12.58 2.17 11.76
N ALA A 57 12.53 0.95 12.28
CA ALA A 57 11.38 0.45 13.02
C ALA A 57 11.12 1.27 14.29
N SER A 58 12.16 1.65 15.02
CA SER A 58 12.02 2.46 16.24
C SER A 58 11.44 3.85 15.96
N VAL A 59 11.69 4.45 14.80
CA VAL A 59 11.07 5.73 14.40
C VAL A 59 9.55 5.61 14.30
N VAL A 60 9.05 4.49 13.79
CA VAL A 60 7.61 4.23 13.70
C VAL A 60 7.03 3.97 15.09
N LEU A 61 7.69 3.09 15.85
CA LEU A 61 7.23 2.64 17.18
C LEU A 61 7.30 3.74 18.27
N SER A 62 8.11 4.76 18.07
CA SER A 62 8.22 5.87 19.03
C SER A 62 7.10 6.91 18.92
N LYS A 63 6.25 6.80 17.91
CA LYS A 63 5.15 7.74 17.68
C LYS A 63 3.85 7.22 18.28
N GLU A 64 3.11 8.08 18.97
CA GLU A 64 1.76 7.77 19.46
C GLU A 64 0.75 7.66 18.30
N ASN A 65 0.93 8.46 17.26
CA ASN A 65 0.07 8.49 16.08
C ASN A 65 0.92 8.46 14.80
N LEU A 66 0.48 7.69 13.84
CA LEU A 66 1.06 7.69 12.49
C LEU A 66 0.24 8.58 11.58
N MET A 67 0.90 9.53 10.92
CA MET A 67 0.29 10.30 9.85
C MET A 67 0.27 9.43 8.59
N VAL A 68 -0.91 9.18 8.06
CA VAL A 68 -1.10 8.54 6.75
C VAL A 68 -1.34 9.62 5.69
N GLU A 69 -1.00 9.31 4.45
CA GLU A 69 -1.27 10.22 3.35
C GLU A 69 -2.78 10.38 3.12
N GLY A 70 -3.22 11.59 2.73
CA GLY A 70 -4.63 11.86 2.44
C GLY A 70 -5.11 11.23 1.13
N VAL A 71 -4.18 10.92 0.21
CA VAL A 71 -4.48 10.28 -1.07
C VAL A 71 -4.61 8.78 -0.86
N VAL A 72 -5.81 8.34 -0.56
CA VAL A 72 -6.14 6.92 -0.34
C VAL A 72 -7.33 6.53 -1.19
N SER A 73 -7.44 5.24 -1.49
CA SER A 73 -8.61 4.70 -2.16
C SER A 73 -9.80 4.67 -1.20
N HIS A 74 -10.99 4.88 -1.74
CA HIS A 74 -12.25 4.61 -1.07
C HIS A 74 -13.18 3.78 -1.95
N VAL A 75 -14.14 3.12 -1.35
CA VAL A 75 -15.08 2.25 -2.06
C VAL A 75 -16.51 2.68 -1.77
N ASN A 76 -17.26 2.95 -2.84
CA ASN A 76 -18.70 3.16 -2.73
C ASN A 76 -19.39 1.81 -2.54
N GLU A 77 -19.88 1.56 -1.33
CA GLU A 77 -20.48 0.28 -0.94
C GLU A 77 -21.78 -0.05 -1.70
N ILE A 78 -22.51 0.97 -2.17
CA ILE A 78 -23.73 0.79 -2.95
C ILE A 78 -23.41 0.16 -4.32
N MET A 79 -22.34 0.63 -4.95
CA MET A 79 -21.89 0.16 -6.27
C MET A 79 -21.02 -1.10 -6.18
N CYS A 80 -20.47 -1.40 -5.00
CA CYS A 80 -19.58 -2.53 -4.80
C CYS A 80 -20.34 -3.86 -4.90
N ARG A 81 -19.81 -4.80 -5.69
CA ARG A 81 -20.35 -6.15 -5.86
C ARG A 81 -19.62 -7.23 -5.05
N GLY A 82 -18.61 -6.88 -4.28
CA GLY A 82 -17.83 -7.83 -3.50
C GLY A 82 -17.03 -8.84 -4.34
N CYS A 83 -16.67 -8.51 -5.58
CA CYS A 83 -16.02 -9.44 -6.51
C CYS A 83 -14.55 -9.74 -6.22
N GLY A 84 -13.88 -8.99 -5.35
CA GLY A 84 -12.48 -9.21 -4.94
C GLY A 84 -11.40 -8.71 -5.91
N ILE A 85 -11.75 -8.27 -7.11
CA ILE A 85 -10.75 -7.86 -8.14
C ILE A 85 -9.84 -6.74 -7.63
N CYS A 86 -10.37 -5.77 -6.87
CA CYS A 86 -9.57 -4.69 -6.29
C CYS A 86 -8.61 -5.17 -5.18
N GLU A 87 -8.97 -6.23 -4.44
CA GLU A 87 -8.09 -6.88 -3.45
C GLU A 87 -6.93 -7.59 -4.15
N GLU A 88 -7.22 -8.31 -5.23
CA GLU A 88 -6.22 -8.99 -6.04
C GLU A 88 -5.26 -8.01 -6.72
N ALA A 89 -5.80 -6.91 -7.27
CA ALA A 89 -5.04 -5.86 -7.94
C ALA A 89 -4.19 -5.01 -6.99
N CYS A 90 -4.45 -5.02 -5.68
CA CYS A 90 -3.71 -4.21 -4.72
C CYS A 90 -2.32 -4.79 -4.44
N PRO A 91 -1.22 -4.11 -4.84
CA PRO A 91 0.13 -4.62 -4.59
C PRO A 91 0.55 -4.48 -3.12
N TYR A 92 -0.15 -3.64 -2.35
CA TYR A 92 0.16 -3.36 -0.94
C TYR A 92 -0.68 -4.16 0.06
N GLY A 93 -1.64 -4.96 -0.42
CA GLY A 93 -2.56 -5.69 0.45
C GLY A 93 -3.44 -4.78 1.31
N ALA A 94 -3.71 -3.55 0.83
CA ALA A 94 -4.47 -2.54 1.56
C ALA A 94 -6.00 -2.73 1.46
N ILE A 95 -6.46 -3.70 0.68
CA ILE A 95 -7.89 -3.95 0.45
C ILE A 95 -8.20 -5.37 0.87
N ALA A 96 -9.29 -5.53 1.62
CA ALA A 96 -9.84 -6.82 2.00
C ALA A 96 -11.36 -6.83 1.82
N LEU A 97 -11.92 -7.99 1.49
CA LEU A 97 -13.36 -8.16 1.49
C LEU A 97 -13.87 -8.31 2.93
N VAL A 98 -14.92 -7.59 3.25
CA VAL A 98 -15.60 -7.65 4.55
C VAL A 98 -17.08 -7.91 4.34
N GLU A 99 -17.65 -8.71 5.20
CA GLU A 99 -19.09 -8.96 5.25
C GLU A 99 -19.77 -7.92 6.15
N ARG A 100 -20.83 -7.30 5.65
CA ARG A 100 -21.65 -6.33 6.37
C ARG A 100 -22.81 -7.03 7.08
N GLU A 101 -23.46 -6.32 8.00
CA GLU A 101 -24.62 -6.81 8.77
C GLU A 101 -25.79 -7.25 7.89
N ASP A 102 -25.89 -6.73 6.67
CA ASP A 102 -26.88 -7.09 5.65
C ASP A 102 -26.48 -8.30 4.78
N ASN A 103 -25.47 -9.06 5.19
CA ASN A 103 -24.85 -10.17 4.44
C ASN A 103 -24.28 -9.76 3.08
N LYS A 104 -24.05 -8.48 2.86
CA LYS A 104 -23.41 -7.98 1.65
C LYS A 104 -21.89 -7.96 1.83
N THR A 105 -21.19 -8.62 0.94
CA THR A 105 -19.71 -8.54 0.89
C THR A 105 -19.30 -7.27 0.14
N VAL A 106 -18.43 -6.46 0.73
CA VAL A 106 -17.89 -5.23 0.14
C VAL A 106 -16.39 -5.16 0.36
N ALA A 107 -15.70 -4.43 -0.51
CA ALA A 107 -14.28 -4.15 -0.31
C ALA A 107 -14.10 -3.03 0.72
N ASN A 108 -13.20 -3.26 1.67
CA ASN A 108 -12.79 -2.30 2.68
C ASN A 108 -11.31 -1.92 2.45
N VAL A 109 -11.01 -0.63 2.52
CA VAL A 109 -9.67 -0.10 2.31
C VAL A 109 -9.04 0.25 3.65
N GLN A 110 -7.88 -0.31 3.93
CA GLN A 110 -7.04 0.02 5.07
C GLN A 110 -6.16 1.23 4.72
N ALA A 111 -6.58 2.43 5.14
CA ALA A 111 -5.91 3.69 4.79
C ALA A 111 -4.42 3.69 5.16
N ALA A 112 -4.05 3.08 6.29
CA ALA A 112 -2.67 2.99 6.76
C ALA A 112 -1.73 2.21 5.80
N LEU A 113 -2.26 1.29 5.01
CA LEU A 113 -1.51 0.50 4.03
C LEU A 113 -1.64 1.06 2.62
N CYS A 114 -2.68 1.87 2.35
CA CYS A 114 -2.95 2.39 1.03
C CYS A 114 -1.88 3.41 0.60
N LYS A 115 -1.41 3.31 -0.65
CA LYS A 115 -0.45 4.24 -1.26
C LYS A 115 -1.07 5.12 -2.35
N GLY A 116 -2.39 5.13 -2.48
CA GLY A 116 -3.08 5.94 -3.47
C GLY A 116 -2.71 5.66 -4.94
N CYS A 117 -2.18 4.46 -5.24
CA CYS A 117 -1.63 4.13 -6.56
C CYS A 117 -2.67 3.99 -7.68
N GLY A 118 -3.96 3.89 -7.35
CA GLY A 118 -5.07 3.82 -8.31
C GLY A 118 -5.34 2.45 -8.93
N SER A 119 -4.49 1.44 -8.71
CA SER A 119 -4.67 0.10 -9.33
C SER A 119 -6.05 -0.50 -9.10
N CYS A 120 -6.61 -0.32 -7.90
CA CYS A 120 -7.95 -0.80 -7.55
C CYS A 120 -9.06 -0.04 -8.29
N ALA A 121 -8.91 1.25 -8.52
CA ALA A 121 -9.88 2.07 -9.25
C ALA A 121 -9.94 1.65 -10.73
N VAL A 122 -8.78 1.45 -11.36
CA VAL A 122 -8.68 0.98 -12.74
C VAL A 122 -9.22 -0.45 -12.90
N ALA A 123 -8.98 -1.32 -11.93
CA ALA A 123 -9.42 -2.71 -11.97
C ALA A 123 -10.91 -2.91 -11.65
N CYS A 124 -11.59 -1.90 -11.08
CA CYS A 124 -12.97 -2.04 -10.61
C CYS A 124 -13.98 -2.01 -11.76
N PRO A 125 -14.69 -3.11 -12.07
CA PRO A 125 -15.60 -3.15 -13.22
C PRO A 125 -16.88 -2.33 -13.02
N THR A 126 -17.20 -1.93 -11.78
CA THR A 126 -18.39 -1.13 -11.45
C THR A 126 -18.07 0.33 -11.19
N GLY A 127 -16.78 0.72 -11.18
CA GLY A 127 -16.36 2.06 -10.78
C GLY A 127 -16.60 2.37 -9.30
N ALA A 128 -16.84 1.34 -8.47
CA ALA A 128 -17.07 1.51 -7.03
C ALA A 128 -15.82 1.96 -6.26
N ALA A 129 -14.62 1.59 -6.73
CA ALA A 129 -13.37 2.02 -6.13
C ALA A 129 -12.86 3.28 -6.82
N SER A 130 -12.48 4.29 -6.05
CA SER A 130 -11.91 5.55 -6.53
C SER A 130 -10.81 6.02 -5.58
N ILE A 131 -10.12 7.09 -5.92
CA ILE A 131 -9.05 7.69 -5.12
C ILE A 131 -9.49 9.08 -4.70
N PHE A 132 -9.37 9.40 -3.40
CA PHE A 132 -9.63 10.75 -2.91
C PHE A 132 -8.76 11.76 -3.64
N HIS A 133 -9.34 12.90 -4.00
CA HIS A 133 -8.74 14.01 -4.72
C HIS A 133 -8.40 13.75 -6.19
N TYR A 134 -8.88 12.63 -6.76
CA TYR A 134 -8.66 12.25 -8.16
C TYR A 134 -9.94 11.75 -8.84
N ASP A 135 -11.11 12.15 -8.36
CA ASP A 135 -12.33 11.88 -9.08
C ASP A 135 -12.49 12.85 -10.28
N ASP A 136 -13.34 12.46 -11.24
CA ASP A 136 -13.50 13.23 -12.49
C ASP A 136 -13.95 14.66 -12.25
N GLN A 137 -14.79 14.90 -11.23
CA GLN A 137 -15.31 16.23 -10.89
C GLN A 137 -14.20 17.13 -10.33
N GLU A 138 -13.36 16.59 -9.46
CA GLU A 138 -12.23 17.32 -8.88
C GLU A 138 -11.19 17.66 -9.95
N VAL A 139 -10.83 16.68 -10.79
CA VAL A 139 -9.88 16.90 -11.88
C VAL A 139 -10.40 17.93 -12.89
N LEU A 140 -11.68 17.84 -13.29
CA LEU A 140 -12.29 18.82 -14.20
C LEU A 140 -12.36 20.22 -13.58
N SER A 141 -12.62 20.33 -12.28
CA SER A 141 -12.64 21.63 -11.60
C SER A 141 -11.26 22.28 -11.55
N ILE A 142 -10.19 21.49 -11.34
CA ILE A 142 -8.79 21.95 -11.39
C ILE A 142 -8.45 22.45 -12.80
N VAL A 143 -8.81 21.69 -13.84
CA VAL A 143 -8.58 22.08 -15.24
C VAL A 143 -9.34 23.37 -15.56
N ALA A 144 -10.62 23.49 -15.16
CA ALA A 144 -11.40 24.68 -15.38
C ALA A 144 -10.81 25.92 -14.69
N ALA A 145 -10.30 25.77 -13.46
CA ALA A 145 -9.64 26.84 -12.73
C ALA A 145 -8.30 27.27 -13.36
N ALA A 146 -7.57 26.34 -13.97
CA ALA A 146 -6.30 26.63 -14.63
C ALA A 146 -6.45 27.33 -15.99
N LEU A 147 -7.65 27.22 -16.62
CA LEU A 147 -7.94 27.83 -17.92
C LEU A 147 -8.61 29.22 -17.84
N ASN A 148 -8.96 29.68 -16.64
CA ASN A 148 -9.49 31.03 -16.35
C ASN A 148 -8.39 31.96 -15.83
#